data_5766611fb45758df47eafebad859d9a1
#
_entry.id   5766611fb45758df47eafebad859d9a1
#
_cell.length_a   1.000
_cell.length_b   1.000
_cell.length_c   1.000
_cell.angle_alpha   90.00
_cell.angle_beta   90.00
_cell.angle_gamma   90.00
#
_symmetry.space_group_name_H-M   'P 1'
#
loop_
_entity.id
_entity.type
_entity.pdbx_description
1 polymer ?
#
loop_
_entity_poly.entity_id
_entity_poly.type
_entity_poly.pdbx_seq_one_letter_code
_entity_poly.pdbx_strand_id
1 'polypeptide(L)'
;MAELNKSWILRQRPVGDLKEGDLELVEGPLEPLKDGEVRTRLIYLSLDPTNRIWMSDVDGYLPPVGIGDAMRGGGLAEVVESKFDGLKPGDIVNTGLATWSLYSNLPGEALNALPRLPGVPLTAYMGPLGATGMTAYFGLMDIAKPKAGETVVVSAAAGAVGSMVGQIAKIQGCRVVGIAGSDEKCKWLTETAGFDAAINYKSENVGAALDEHCPDGIDINFENVGGKIMDQVIARLNDFSRMPLCGLISTYNATEPVPGPYSFSNLLMRRTLLKGFIVIDYFPRFPEGIQQMAQWLMAGKIKFETDIVHGLENAPGSLSRLFEGKNLGKLMVQVSEPPEA
;
A
#
# COMPACT_ATOMS: atom_id res chain seq x y z
N MET A 1 -30.79 4.90 -21.75
CA MET A 1 -30.44 3.50 -21.46
C MET A 1 -30.22 3.42 -19.95
N ALA A 2 -30.65 2.35 -19.29
CA ALA A 2 -30.38 2.18 -17.86
C ALA A 2 -28.86 2.09 -17.69
N GLU A 3 -28.35 2.75 -16.65
CA GLU A 3 -26.93 2.72 -16.32
C GLU A 3 -26.57 1.34 -15.77
N LEU A 4 -25.49 0.73 -16.27
CA LEU A 4 -25.05 -0.61 -15.88
C LEU A 4 -23.84 -0.50 -14.94
N ASN A 5 -23.81 -1.35 -13.94
CA ASN A 5 -22.62 -1.56 -13.11
C ASN A 5 -21.68 -2.52 -13.81
N LYS A 6 -20.37 -2.35 -13.56
CA LYS A 6 -19.30 -3.26 -13.96
C LYS A 6 -18.56 -3.69 -12.71
N SER A 7 -18.36 -5.00 -12.54
CA SER A 7 -17.70 -5.55 -11.35
C SER A 7 -16.77 -6.70 -11.73
N TRP A 8 -15.58 -6.76 -11.12
CA TRP A 8 -14.72 -7.91 -11.20
C TRP A 8 -15.16 -8.97 -10.17
N ILE A 9 -15.48 -10.15 -10.66
CA ILE A 9 -15.95 -11.31 -9.87
C ILE A 9 -14.83 -12.34 -9.77
N LEU A 10 -14.53 -12.82 -8.56
CA LEU A 10 -13.59 -13.91 -8.35
C LEU A 10 -14.22 -15.24 -8.79
N ARG A 11 -13.68 -15.86 -9.85
CA ARG A 11 -14.21 -17.11 -10.41
C ARG A 11 -13.50 -18.35 -9.91
N GLN A 12 -12.21 -18.21 -9.63
CA GLN A 12 -11.41 -19.30 -9.04
C GLN A 12 -10.25 -18.72 -8.22
N ARG A 13 -9.70 -19.51 -7.31
CA ARG A 13 -8.53 -19.14 -6.51
C ARG A 13 -7.27 -19.14 -7.39
N PRO A 14 -6.54 -18.01 -7.51
CA PRO A 14 -5.27 -18.01 -8.24
C PRO A 14 -4.24 -18.95 -7.61
N VAL A 15 -3.57 -19.74 -8.43
CA VAL A 15 -2.41 -20.56 -8.04
C VAL A 15 -1.16 -19.97 -8.69
N GLY A 16 -0.27 -19.44 -7.87
CA GLY A 16 0.85 -18.63 -8.36
C GLY A 16 0.39 -17.24 -8.77
N ASP A 17 0.87 -16.76 -9.93
CA ASP A 17 0.47 -15.48 -10.49
C ASP A 17 -1.00 -15.49 -10.92
N LEU A 18 -1.60 -14.30 -10.92
CA LEU A 18 -2.97 -14.11 -11.42
C LEU A 18 -3.04 -14.41 -12.91
N LYS A 19 -4.04 -15.18 -13.34
CA LYS A 19 -4.22 -15.66 -14.72
C LYS A 19 -5.59 -15.24 -15.26
N GLU A 20 -5.70 -15.29 -16.56
CA GLU A 20 -6.98 -15.18 -17.25
C GLU A 20 -7.96 -16.26 -16.73
N GLY A 21 -9.18 -15.84 -16.41
CA GLY A 21 -10.23 -16.71 -15.86
C GLY A 21 -10.27 -16.75 -14.32
N ASP A 22 -9.25 -16.26 -13.60
CA ASP A 22 -9.31 -16.14 -12.13
C ASP A 22 -10.34 -15.07 -11.72
N LEU A 23 -10.40 -13.99 -12.49
CA LEU A 23 -11.37 -12.90 -12.36
C LEU A 23 -12.14 -12.74 -13.66
N GLU A 24 -13.43 -12.40 -13.56
CA GLU A 24 -14.30 -12.08 -14.70
C GLU A 24 -14.93 -10.71 -14.51
N LEU A 25 -14.90 -9.85 -15.54
CA LEU A 25 -15.61 -8.59 -15.56
C LEU A 25 -17.06 -8.83 -15.98
N VAL A 26 -18.00 -8.55 -15.08
CA VAL A 26 -19.43 -8.75 -15.27
C VAL A 26 -20.13 -7.41 -15.32
N GLU A 27 -21.08 -7.26 -16.26
CA GLU A 27 -22.00 -6.12 -16.33
C GLU A 27 -23.40 -6.53 -15.86
N GLY A 28 -24.05 -5.65 -15.11
CA GLY A 28 -25.39 -5.88 -14.60
C GLY A 28 -26.12 -4.60 -14.22
N PRO A 29 -27.41 -4.67 -13.90
CA PRO A 29 -28.16 -3.51 -13.46
C PRO A 29 -27.63 -2.96 -12.14
N LEU A 30 -27.87 -1.67 -11.89
CA LEU A 30 -27.63 -1.08 -10.58
C LEU A 30 -28.66 -1.61 -9.59
N GLU A 31 -28.19 -2.13 -8.45
CA GLU A 31 -29.07 -2.53 -7.36
C GLU A 31 -29.78 -1.30 -6.76
N PRO A 32 -31.07 -1.45 -6.34
CA PRO A 32 -31.79 -0.35 -5.69
C PRO A 32 -31.07 0.14 -4.43
N LEU A 33 -30.98 1.46 -4.28
CA LEU A 33 -30.41 2.08 -3.07
C LEU A 33 -31.40 1.94 -1.91
N LYS A 34 -30.92 1.45 -0.76
CA LYS A 34 -31.71 1.31 0.48
C LYS A 34 -31.57 2.55 1.37
N ASP A 35 -32.49 2.70 2.30
CA ASP A 35 -32.42 3.79 3.29
C ASP A 35 -31.14 3.66 4.14
N GLY A 36 -30.45 4.78 4.36
CA GLY A 36 -29.15 4.84 5.04
C GLY A 36 -27.95 4.54 4.15
N GLU A 37 -28.15 4.14 2.88
CA GLU A 37 -27.08 3.90 1.93
C GLU A 37 -26.80 5.12 1.05
N VAL A 38 -25.59 5.15 0.51
CA VAL A 38 -25.19 6.03 -0.59
C VAL A 38 -24.67 5.20 -1.75
N ARG A 39 -24.99 5.64 -2.98
CA ARG A 39 -24.38 5.09 -4.20
C ARG A 39 -23.16 5.89 -4.53
N THR A 40 -22.04 5.21 -4.68
CA THR A 40 -20.78 5.81 -5.07
C THR A 40 -20.38 5.37 -6.47
N ARG A 41 -19.76 6.29 -7.23
CA ARG A 41 -19.10 6.02 -8.51
C ARG A 41 -17.59 6.06 -8.30
N LEU A 42 -16.92 4.96 -8.56
CA LEU A 42 -15.48 4.82 -8.34
C LEU A 42 -14.70 5.72 -9.30
N ILE A 43 -13.82 6.56 -8.75
CA ILE A 43 -12.88 7.41 -9.50
C ILE A 43 -11.54 6.71 -9.63
N TYR A 44 -10.94 6.34 -8.49
CA TYR A 44 -9.66 5.64 -8.43
C TYR A 44 -9.79 4.37 -7.60
N LEU A 45 -9.42 3.24 -8.18
CA LEU A 45 -9.29 1.96 -7.48
C LEU A 45 -7.86 1.82 -6.94
N SER A 46 -7.71 1.50 -5.66
CA SER A 46 -6.43 1.13 -5.07
C SER A 46 -6.02 -0.27 -5.46
N LEU A 47 -4.81 -0.43 -5.98
CA LEU A 47 -4.20 -1.74 -6.14
C LEU A 47 -3.09 -1.91 -5.09
N ASP A 48 -3.22 -2.96 -4.30
CA ASP A 48 -2.33 -3.28 -3.19
C ASP A 48 -1.98 -4.77 -3.20
N PRO A 49 -0.76 -5.17 -2.77
CA PRO A 49 -0.37 -6.58 -2.76
C PRO A 49 -1.33 -7.47 -1.96
N THR A 50 -1.99 -6.91 -0.94
CA THR A 50 -2.98 -7.61 -0.12
C THR A 50 -4.21 -8.08 -0.92
N ASN A 51 -4.53 -7.44 -2.06
CA ASN A 51 -5.60 -7.90 -2.94
C ASN A 51 -5.38 -9.37 -3.35
N ARG A 52 -4.12 -9.76 -3.61
CA ARG A 52 -3.76 -11.15 -3.96
C ARG A 52 -4.01 -12.10 -2.78
N ILE A 53 -3.72 -11.67 -1.55
CA ILE A 53 -3.96 -12.47 -0.35
C ILE A 53 -5.46 -12.75 -0.18
N TRP A 54 -6.30 -11.75 -0.40
CA TRP A 54 -7.75 -11.87 -0.27
C TRP A 54 -8.40 -12.80 -1.30
N MET A 55 -7.70 -13.09 -2.42
CA MET A 55 -8.13 -14.08 -3.42
C MET A 55 -7.79 -15.52 -3.00
N SER A 56 -6.91 -15.69 -2.02
CA SER A 56 -6.48 -17.01 -1.53
C SER A 56 -7.44 -17.55 -0.47
N ASP A 57 -7.45 -18.88 -0.31
CA ASP A 57 -8.22 -19.54 0.74
C ASP A 57 -7.35 -19.72 1.99
N VAL A 58 -6.99 -18.59 2.58
CA VAL A 58 -6.12 -18.54 3.77
C VAL A 58 -6.79 -17.67 4.81
N ASP A 59 -6.92 -18.20 6.02
CA ASP A 59 -7.37 -17.41 7.16
C ASP A 59 -6.37 -16.28 7.44
N GLY A 60 -6.87 -15.06 7.46
CA GLY A 60 -6.09 -13.86 7.68
C GLY A 60 -6.83 -12.85 8.55
N TYR A 61 -6.36 -11.62 8.54
CA TYR A 61 -7.01 -10.51 9.28
C TYR A 61 -8.37 -10.10 8.71
N LEU A 62 -8.71 -10.54 7.49
CA LEU A 62 -10.03 -10.45 6.88
C LEU A 62 -10.37 -11.80 6.25
N PRO A 63 -11.67 -12.17 6.22
CA PRO A 63 -12.11 -13.37 5.49
C PRO A 63 -11.70 -13.30 4.02
N PRO A 64 -11.35 -14.43 3.38
CA PRO A 64 -11.10 -14.44 1.93
C PRO A 64 -12.35 -14.01 1.15
N VAL A 65 -12.13 -13.48 -0.06
CA VAL A 65 -13.24 -13.20 -1.00
C VAL A 65 -13.86 -14.53 -1.43
N GLY A 66 -15.19 -14.63 -1.41
CA GLY A 66 -15.91 -15.82 -1.86
C GLY A 66 -15.80 -16.03 -3.37
N ILE A 67 -15.80 -17.30 -3.80
CA ILE A 67 -15.95 -17.60 -5.24
C ILE A 67 -17.36 -17.18 -5.68
N GLY A 68 -17.44 -16.38 -6.74
CA GLY A 68 -18.68 -15.75 -7.20
C GLY A 68 -18.94 -14.36 -6.64
N ASP A 69 -18.17 -13.92 -5.63
CA ASP A 69 -18.29 -12.58 -5.05
C ASP A 69 -17.46 -11.55 -5.83
N ALA A 70 -17.88 -10.28 -5.72
CA ALA A 70 -17.10 -9.18 -6.25
C ALA A 70 -15.76 -9.03 -5.51
N MET A 71 -14.67 -8.85 -6.28
CA MET A 71 -13.33 -8.69 -5.72
C MET A 71 -13.30 -7.51 -4.74
N ARG A 72 -12.78 -7.77 -3.53
CA ARG A 72 -12.61 -6.73 -2.49
C ARG A 72 -11.51 -5.75 -2.86
N GLY A 73 -11.79 -4.48 -2.65
CA GLY A 73 -10.84 -3.37 -2.77
C GLY A 73 -11.60 -2.07 -2.73
N GLY A 74 -10.92 -1.01 -2.39
CA GLY A 74 -11.53 0.30 -2.28
C GLY A 74 -10.72 1.37 -2.99
N GLY A 75 -11.19 2.58 -2.86
CA GLY A 75 -10.55 3.71 -3.50
C GLY A 75 -11.25 5.02 -3.20
N LEU A 76 -11.08 5.97 -4.08
CA LEU A 76 -11.81 7.23 -4.05
C LEU A 76 -13.01 7.16 -4.99
N ALA A 77 -14.15 7.58 -4.49
CA ALA A 77 -15.39 7.60 -5.25
C ALA A 77 -16.17 8.89 -5.01
N GLU A 78 -16.98 9.25 -5.99
CA GLU A 78 -17.98 10.32 -5.88
C GLU A 78 -19.31 9.72 -5.43
N VAL A 79 -19.96 10.35 -4.47
CA VAL A 79 -21.36 10.06 -4.14
C VAL A 79 -22.24 10.57 -5.28
N VAL A 80 -22.97 9.67 -5.94
CA VAL A 80 -23.86 10.04 -7.06
C VAL A 80 -25.34 10.01 -6.66
N GLU A 81 -25.70 9.26 -5.63
CA GLU A 81 -27.05 9.20 -5.04
C GLU A 81 -26.93 8.94 -3.54
N SER A 82 -27.78 9.58 -2.72
CA SER A 82 -27.74 9.42 -1.26
C SER A 82 -29.14 9.26 -0.69
N LYS A 83 -29.28 8.28 0.21
CA LYS A 83 -30.37 8.14 1.16
C LYS A 83 -29.87 8.22 2.61
N PHE A 84 -28.78 8.96 2.83
CA PHE A 84 -28.15 9.21 4.11
C PHE A 84 -27.91 10.72 4.29
N ASP A 85 -28.39 11.31 5.35
CA ASP A 85 -28.38 12.77 5.54
C ASP A 85 -26.96 13.37 5.66
N GLY A 86 -25.98 12.56 6.02
CA GLY A 86 -24.58 13.02 6.22
C GLY A 86 -23.75 13.20 4.96
N LEU A 87 -24.26 12.74 3.79
CA LEU A 87 -23.54 12.79 2.50
C LEU A 87 -24.49 13.15 1.37
N LYS A 88 -24.01 13.88 0.38
CA LYS A 88 -24.75 14.35 -0.78
C LYS A 88 -24.04 14.06 -2.10
N PRO A 89 -24.77 14.01 -3.22
CA PRO A 89 -24.15 13.93 -4.55
C PRO A 89 -23.08 15.00 -4.75
N GLY A 90 -21.93 14.59 -5.32
CA GLY A 90 -20.74 15.40 -5.51
C GLY A 90 -19.71 15.31 -4.37
N ASP A 91 -20.06 14.76 -3.21
CA ASP A 91 -19.08 14.51 -2.15
C ASP A 91 -18.10 13.41 -2.59
N ILE A 92 -16.82 13.59 -2.31
CA ILE A 92 -15.79 12.58 -2.53
C ILE A 92 -15.54 11.83 -1.23
N VAL A 93 -15.55 10.51 -1.32
CA VAL A 93 -15.37 9.61 -0.17
C VAL A 93 -14.26 8.59 -0.45
N ASN A 94 -13.63 8.10 0.62
CA ASN A 94 -12.83 6.88 0.55
C ASN A 94 -13.75 5.70 0.85
N THR A 95 -13.84 4.75 -0.07
CA THR A 95 -14.75 3.60 0.01
C THR A 95 -14.23 2.46 0.88
N GLY A 96 -13.03 2.60 1.47
CA GLY A 96 -12.47 1.61 2.39
C GLY A 96 -12.27 0.23 1.76
N LEU A 97 -13.04 -0.75 2.23
CA LEU A 97 -13.01 -2.14 1.77
C LEU A 97 -14.21 -2.49 0.86
N ALA A 98 -14.62 -1.59 -0.02
CA ALA A 98 -15.66 -1.84 -1.02
C ALA A 98 -15.22 -2.91 -2.06
N THR A 99 -15.69 -2.83 -3.27
CA THR A 99 -15.41 -3.80 -4.32
C THR A 99 -14.78 -3.17 -5.56
N TRP A 100 -14.17 -3.98 -6.40
CA TRP A 100 -13.69 -3.60 -7.73
C TRP A 100 -14.89 -3.43 -8.68
N SER A 101 -15.68 -2.39 -8.41
CA SER A 101 -16.91 -2.11 -9.13
C SER A 101 -17.00 -0.65 -9.51
N LEU A 102 -17.60 -0.36 -10.65
CA LEU A 102 -17.83 1.03 -11.11
C LEU A 102 -18.77 1.77 -10.14
N TYR A 103 -19.83 1.08 -9.67
CA TYR A 103 -20.75 1.61 -8.67
C TYR A 103 -20.82 0.69 -7.46
N SER A 104 -20.96 1.26 -6.28
CA SER A 104 -21.19 0.52 -5.03
C SER A 104 -22.26 1.24 -4.20
N ASN A 105 -23.19 0.47 -3.65
CA ASN A 105 -24.09 0.94 -2.60
C ASN A 105 -23.43 0.63 -1.26
N LEU A 106 -23.15 1.66 -0.46
CA LEU A 106 -22.40 1.55 0.78
C LEU A 106 -23.19 2.20 1.93
N PRO A 107 -23.07 1.67 3.17
CA PRO A 107 -23.65 2.34 4.35
C PRO A 107 -23.07 3.75 4.49
N GLY A 108 -23.94 4.77 4.52
CA GLY A 108 -23.50 6.16 4.61
C GLY A 108 -22.75 6.48 5.91
N GLU A 109 -23.14 5.82 7.01
CA GLU A 109 -22.46 5.97 8.33
C GLU A 109 -21.00 5.49 8.34
N ALA A 110 -20.62 4.60 7.41
CA ALA A 110 -19.25 4.10 7.29
C ALA A 110 -18.34 5.02 6.47
N LEU A 111 -18.88 6.08 5.89
CA LEU A 111 -18.18 6.98 4.98
C LEU A 111 -18.10 8.40 5.54
N ASN A 112 -17.04 9.10 5.15
CA ASN A 112 -16.89 10.52 5.42
C ASN A 112 -16.47 11.25 4.14
N ALA A 113 -17.06 12.44 3.92
CA ALA A 113 -16.62 13.31 2.86
C ALA A 113 -15.18 13.75 3.10
N LEU A 114 -14.34 13.60 2.07
CA LEU A 114 -12.95 14.02 2.14
C LEU A 114 -12.84 15.54 1.99
N PRO A 115 -12.06 16.21 2.86
CA PRO A 115 -11.82 17.63 2.73
C PRO A 115 -11.02 17.91 1.46
N ARG A 116 -11.39 18.95 0.71
CA ARG A 116 -10.62 19.46 -0.43
C ARG A 116 -9.52 20.37 0.09
N LEU A 117 -8.29 19.87 0.18
CA LEU A 117 -7.14 20.68 0.60
C LEU A 117 -6.57 21.43 -0.61
N PRO A 118 -6.45 22.78 -0.57
CA PRO A 118 -5.91 23.55 -1.68
C PRO A 118 -4.51 23.10 -2.09
N GLY A 119 -4.31 22.86 -3.38
CA GLY A 119 -3.03 22.41 -3.92
C GLY A 119 -2.66 20.95 -3.67
N VAL A 120 -3.52 20.18 -3.02
CA VAL A 120 -3.32 18.73 -2.77
C VAL A 120 -4.20 17.94 -3.75
N PRO A 121 -3.61 17.13 -4.66
CA PRO A 121 -4.38 16.35 -5.61
C PRO A 121 -5.16 15.24 -4.90
N LEU A 122 -6.28 14.80 -5.47
CA LEU A 122 -7.08 13.70 -4.92
C LEU A 122 -6.28 12.43 -4.69
N THR A 123 -5.32 12.15 -5.56
CA THR A 123 -4.43 10.98 -5.45
C THR A 123 -3.63 10.94 -4.14
N ALA A 124 -3.43 12.08 -3.48
CA ALA A 124 -2.78 12.12 -2.16
C ALA A 124 -3.56 11.33 -1.10
N TYR A 125 -4.89 11.26 -1.21
CA TYR A 125 -5.74 10.46 -0.31
C TYR A 125 -5.65 8.95 -0.57
N MET A 126 -4.98 8.54 -1.65
CA MET A 126 -4.64 7.15 -1.92
C MET A 126 -3.19 6.82 -1.55
N GLY A 127 -2.37 7.85 -1.39
CA GLY A 127 -0.95 7.78 -1.03
C GLY A 127 -0.68 8.27 0.40
N PRO A 128 -0.01 9.42 0.57
CA PRO A 128 0.44 9.93 1.88
C PRO A 128 -0.68 10.16 2.89
N LEU A 129 -1.89 10.52 2.46
CA LEU A 129 -3.04 10.76 3.34
C LEU A 129 -4.00 9.56 3.42
N GLY A 130 -3.67 8.46 2.76
CA GLY A 130 -4.45 7.22 2.74
C GLY A 130 -3.83 6.10 3.56
N ALA A 131 -4.36 4.88 3.37
CA ALA A 131 -3.93 3.70 4.11
C ALA A 131 -2.42 3.42 3.99
N THR A 132 -1.81 3.64 2.82
CA THR A 132 -0.37 3.41 2.62
C THR A 132 0.49 4.42 3.38
N GLY A 133 0.09 5.69 3.45
CA GLY A 133 0.74 6.69 4.29
C GLY A 133 0.60 6.38 5.78
N MET A 134 -0.59 5.95 6.20
CA MET A 134 -0.83 5.52 7.60
C MET A 134 -0.05 4.26 7.96
N THR A 135 0.10 3.31 7.03
CA THR A 135 0.96 2.13 7.22
C THR A 135 2.40 2.54 7.46
N ALA A 136 2.92 3.45 6.66
CA ALA A 136 4.28 3.98 6.83
C ALA A 136 4.43 4.73 8.17
N TYR A 137 3.48 5.60 8.48
CA TYR A 137 3.51 6.43 9.70
C TYR A 137 3.49 5.57 10.96
N PHE A 138 2.48 4.73 11.14
CA PHE A 138 2.35 3.94 12.36
C PHE A 138 3.40 2.84 12.47
N GLY A 139 3.73 2.16 11.36
CA GLY A 139 4.80 1.16 11.36
C GLY A 139 6.15 1.75 11.78
N LEU A 140 6.48 2.93 11.31
CA LEU A 140 7.74 3.57 11.67
C LEU A 140 7.67 4.26 13.04
N MET A 141 6.68 5.14 13.27
CA MET A 141 6.65 6.00 14.46
C MET A 141 6.19 5.27 15.73
N ASP A 142 5.26 4.32 15.62
CA ASP A 142 4.69 3.63 16.78
C ASP A 142 5.45 2.34 17.13
N ILE A 143 5.92 1.61 16.10
CA ILE A 143 6.60 0.32 16.29
C ILE A 143 8.12 0.51 16.32
N ALA A 144 8.71 1.08 15.27
CA ALA A 144 10.16 1.23 15.17
C ALA A 144 10.70 2.36 16.05
N LYS A 145 9.97 3.46 16.21
CA LYS A 145 10.35 4.62 17.05
C LYS A 145 11.75 5.12 16.70
N PRO A 146 11.97 5.64 15.48
CA PRO A 146 13.28 6.02 14.99
C PRO A 146 13.88 7.16 15.82
N LYS A 147 15.20 7.13 15.98
CA LYS A 147 15.98 8.18 16.65
C LYS A 147 16.97 8.80 15.68
N ALA A 148 17.23 10.08 15.82
CA ALA A 148 18.23 10.76 15.01
C ALA A 148 19.58 10.05 15.06
N GLY A 149 20.21 9.90 13.90
CA GLY A 149 21.49 9.20 13.74
C GLY A 149 21.39 7.68 13.51
N GLU A 150 20.22 7.07 13.70
CA GLU A 150 20.02 5.65 13.41
C GLU A 150 19.98 5.38 11.90
N THR A 151 20.37 4.16 11.51
CA THR A 151 20.32 3.67 10.13
C THR A 151 19.02 2.88 9.90
N VAL A 152 18.22 3.33 8.93
CA VAL A 152 16.95 2.71 8.51
C VAL A 152 17.12 2.10 7.13
N VAL A 153 16.87 0.81 7.00
CA VAL A 153 16.76 0.12 5.71
C VAL A 153 15.30 -0.12 5.39
N VAL A 154 14.91 0.14 4.14
CA VAL A 154 13.54 -0.03 3.67
C VAL A 154 13.54 -0.94 2.44
N SER A 155 12.88 -2.09 2.53
CA SER A 155 12.62 -2.95 1.37
C SER A 155 11.41 -2.47 0.56
N ALA A 156 11.38 -2.71 -0.76
CA ALA A 156 10.43 -2.12 -1.70
C ALA A 156 10.30 -0.60 -1.54
N ALA A 157 11.45 0.07 -1.38
CA ALA A 157 11.56 1.47 -0.97
C ALA A 157 10.86 2.46 -1.91
N ALA A 158 10.78 2.17 -3.21
CA ALA A 158 10.12 3.03 -4.20
C ALA A 158 8.61 2.75 -4.36
N GLY A 159 8.04 1.88 -3.51
CA GLY A 159 6.60 1.62 -3.45
C GLY A 159 5.85 2.66 -2.61
N ALA A 160 4.51 2.55 -2.59
CA ALA A 160 3.65 3.50 -1.90
C ALA A 160 3.94 3.64 -0.39
N VAL A 161 4.22 2.53 0.30
CA VAL A 161 4.56 2.52 1.73
C VAL A 161 6.05 2.87 1.91
N GLY A 162 6.94 2.16 1.21
CA GLY A 162 8.38 2.28 1.42
C GLY A 162 8.92 3.69 1.18
N SER A 163 8.41 4.39 0.17
CA SER A 163 8.82 5.77 -0.11
C SER A 163 8.42 6.74 1.00
N MET A 164 7.27 6.53 1.62
CA MET A 164 6.84 7.33 2.78
C MET A 164 7.70 7.02 4.01
N VAL A 165 7.96 5.74 4.29
CA VAL A 165 8.79 5.31 5.43
C VAL A 165 10.14 5.99 5.41
N GLY A 166 10.84 5.95 4.28
CA GLY A 166 12.17 6.54 4.19
C GLY A 166 12.17 8.06 4.37
N GLN A 167 11.19 8.75 3.78
CA GLN A 167 11.07 10.20 3.93
C GLN A 167 10.72 10.58 5.38
N ILE A 168 9.84 9.84 6.05
CA ILE A 168 9.55 10.06 7.48
C ILE A 168 10.83 9.82 8.30
N ALA A 169 11.59 8.76 8.02
CA ALA A 169 12.86 8.49 8.69
C ALA A 169 13.88 9.63 8.48
N LYS A 170 13.94 10.20 7.27
CA LYS A 170 14.75 11.40 7.01
C LYS A 170 14.32 12.61 7.83
N ILE A 171 13.00 12.83 7.97
CA ILE A 171 12.46 13.91 8.82
C ILE A 171 12.85 13.70 10.29
N GLN A 172 12.97 12.44 10.74
CA GLN A 172 13.42 12.09 12.09
C GLN A 172 14.94 12.16 12.27
N GLY A 173 15.71 12.50 11.21
CA GLY A 173 17.17 12.64 11.28
C GLY A 173 17.93 11.33 11.13
N CYS A 174 17.33 10.30 10.57
CA CYS A 174 17.97 9.01 10.31
C CYS A 174 18.78 9.03 9.01
N ARG A 175 19.77 8.12 8.93
CA ARG A 175 20.34 7.66 7.67
C ARG A 175 19.39 6.66 7.06
N VAL A 176 19.10 6.77 5.75
CA VAL A 176 18.11 5.93 5.08
C VAL A 176 18.69 5.28 3.83
N VAL A 177 18.61 3.95 3.76
CA VAL A 177 19.01 3.15 2.61
C VAL A 177 17.79 2.41 2.07
N GLY A 178 17.49 2.64 0.78
CA GLY A 178 16.36 2.02 0.11
C GLY A 178 16.77 0.83 -0.75
N ILE A 179 15.96 -0.24 -0.77
CA ILE A 179 16.14 -1.36 -1.69
C ILE A 179 15.02 -1.35 -2.72
N ALA A 180 15.35 -1.26 -4.00
CA ALA A 180 14.41 -1.16 -5.11
C ALA A 180 14.85 -2.03 -6.30
N GLY A 181 14.02 -2.17 -7.33
CA GLY A 181 14.24 -3.14 -8.42
C GLY A 181 14.59 -2.50 -9.78
N SER A 182 15.04 -1.25 -9.83
CA SER A 182 15.60 -0.63 -11.03
C SER A 182 16.43 0.61 -10.69
N ASP A 183 17.35 0.97 -11.58
CA ASP A 183 18.19 2.17 -11.44
C ASP A 183 17.37 3.45 -11.42
N GLU A 184 16.28 3.52 -12.20
CA GLU A 184 15.34 4.64 -12.20
C GLU A 184 14.72 4.85 -10.81
N LYS A 185 14.29 3.76 -10.16
CA LYS A 185 13.75 3.80 -8.80
C LYS A 185 14.79 4.22 -7.78
N CYS A 186 16.01 3.68 -7.88
CA CYS A 186 17.12 4.07 -7.02
C CYS A 186 17.46 5.56 -7.17
N LYS A 187 17.48 6.04 -8.40
CA LYS A 187 17.69 7.47 -8.70
C LYS A 187 16.59 8.35 -8.09
N TRP A 188 15.33 7.96 -8.25
CA TRP A 188 14.21 8.69 -7.65
C TRP A 188 14.31 8.73 -6.12
N LEU A 189 14.70 7.62 -5.48
CA LEU A 189 14.87 7.54 -4.03
C LEU A 189 15.93 8.53 -3.53
N THR A 190 17.07 8.62 -4.20
CA THR A 190 18.18 9.49 -3.77
C THR A 190 17.98 10.94 -4.18
N GLU A 191 17.57 11.22 -5.41
CA GLU A 191 17.47 12.58 -5.94
C GLU A 191 16.18 13.31 -5.57
N THR A 192 15.06 12.56 -5.40
CA THR A 192 13.73 13.16 -5.15
C THR A 192 13.25 12.91 -3.73
N ALA A 193 13.31 11.65 -3.26
CA ALA A 193 12.84 11.28 -1.93
C ALA A 193 13.87 11.53 -0.82
N GLY A 194 15.12 11.87 -1.15
CA GLY A 194 16.15 12.30 -0.21
C GLY A 194 16.76 11.16 0.62
N PHE A 195 16.72 9.92 0.15
CA PHE A 195 17.43 8.80 0.75
C PHE A 195 18.95 9.00 0.62
N ASP A 196 19.70 8.51 1.59
CA ASP A 196 21.16 8.65 1.57
C ASP A 196 21.83 7.68 0.59
N ALA A 197 21.21 6.50 0.35
CA ALA A 197 21.62 5.54 -0.64
C ALA A 197 20.45 4.68 -1.11
N ALA A 198 20.60 4.05 -2.27
CA ALA A 198 19.62 3.09 -2.80
C ALA A 198 20.36 1.93 -3.47
N ILE A 199 19.81 0.72 -3.33
CA ILE A 199 20.38 -0.54 -3.82
C ILE A 199 19.42 -1.13 -4.85
N ASN A 200 19.92 -1.39 -6.07
CA ASN A 200 19.16 -2.13 -7.07
C ASN A 200 19.39 -3.63 -6.90
N TYR A 201 18.46 -4.32 -6.22
CA TYR A 201 18.58 -5.75 -5.92
C TYR A 201 18.65 -6.66 -7.16
N LYS A 202 18.31 -6.14 -8.34
CA LYS A 202 18.37 -6.92 -9.59
C LYS A 202 19.75 -6.90 -10.25
N SER A 203 20.54 -5.85 -10.01
CA SER A 203 21.87 -5.68 -10.60
C SER A 203 23.00 -5.75 -9.59
N GLU A 204 22.73 -5.57 -8.30
CA GLU A 204 23.72 -5.51 -7.24
C GLU A 204 23.64 -6.69 -6.27
N ASN A 205 24.77 -7.02 -5.64
CA ASN A 205 24.76 -7.93 -4.49
C ASN A 205 24.28 -7.15 -3.26
N VAL A 206 23.04 -7.42 -2.85
CA VAL A 206 22.38 -6.70 -1.74
C VAL A 206 23.22 -6.73 -0.46
N GLY A 207 23.83 -7.88 -0.12
CA GLY A 207 24.65 -7.99 1.08
C GLY A 207 25.87 -7.07 1.05
N ALA A 208 26.64 -7.11 -0.03
CA ALA A 208 27.83 -6.26 -0.20
C ALA A 208 27.45 -4.76 -0.23
N ALA A 209 26.36 -4.41 -0.93
CA ALA A 209 25.88 -3.03 -0.96
C ALA A 209 25.39 -2.53 0.42
N LEU A 210 24.76 -3.40 1.22
CA LEU A 210 24.41 -3.07 2.60
C LEU A 210 25.64 -2.86 3.48
N ASP A 211 26.73 -3.67 3.31
CA ASP A 211 27.99 -3.48 4.04
C ASP A 211 28.65 -2.13 3.71
N GLU A 212 28.52 -1.68 2.44
CA GLU A 212 29.02 -0.38 2.00
C GLU A 212 28.18 0.79 2.52
N HIS A 213 26.85 0.68 2.39
CA HIS A 213 25.94 1.78 2.68
C HIS A 213 25.48 1.86 4.15
N CYS A 214 25.66 0.79 4.92
CA CYS A 214 25.34 0.71 6.35
C CYS A 214 26.59 0.29 7.16
N PRO A 215 27.71 1.05 7.11
CA PRO A 215 28.97 0.63 7.74
C PRO A 215 28.87 0.45 9.27
N ASP A 216 27.93 1.13 9.91
CA ASP A 216 27.66 1.05 11.35
C ASP A 216 26.54 0.05 11.68
N GLY A 217 26.11 -0.78 10.70
CA GLY A 217 25.01 -1.72 10.86
C GLY A 217 23.62 -1.07 10.67
N ILE A 218 22.57 -1.83 10.99
CA ILE A 218 21.18 -1.46 10.71
C ILE A 218 20.38 -1.45 12.01
N ASP A 219 19.81 -0.30 12.37
CA ASP A 219 19.01 -0.11 13.59
C ASP A 219 17.53 -0.42 13.36
N ILE A 220 17.04 -0.11 12.16
CA ILE A 220 15.64 -0.34 11.78
C ILE A 220 15.59 -0.96 10.37
N ASN A 221 14.88 -2.08 10.25
CA ASN A 221 14.43 -2.61 8.96
C ASN A 221 12.92 -2.47 8.83
N PHE A 222 12.44 -1.65 7.91
CA PHE A 222 11.02 -1.63 7.56
C PHE A 222 10.77 -2.65 6.45
N GLU A 223 10.14 -3.77 6.79
CA GLU A 223 10.10 -4.94 5.93
C GLU A 223 8.79 -5.06 5.14
N ASN A 224 8.92 -5.11 3.81
CA ASN A 224 7.80 -5.25 2.88
C ASN A 224 7.93 -6.47 1.94
N VAL A 225 9.09 -7.11 1.86
CA VAL A 225 9.42 -8.06 0.77
C VAL A 225 9.57 -9.49 1.24
N GLY A 226 10.34 -9.72 2.31
CA GLY A 226 10.69 -11.06 2.75
C GLY A 226 11.83 -11.70 1.96
N GLY A 227 11.93 -13.02 2.07
CA GLY A 227 12.86 -13.85 1.29
C GLY A 227 14.33 -13.46 1.45
N LYS A 228 15.09 -13.56 0.35
CA LYS A 228 16.54 -13.36 0.34
C LYS A 228 16.95 -11.92 0.72
N ILE A 229 16.15 -10.91 0.37
CA ILE A 229 16.43 -9.51 0.72
C ILE A 229 16.36 -9.33 2.23
N MET A 230 15.27 -9.77 2.86
CA MET A 230 15.10 -9.71 4.31
C MET A 230 16.24 -10.44 5.03
N ASP A 231 16.67 -11.58 4.52
CA ASP A 231 17.74 -12.39 5.10
C ASP A 231 19.08 -11.64 5.13
N GLN A 232 19.42 -10.92 4.04
CA GLN A 232 20.61 -10.08 3.99
C GLN A 232 20.55 -8.90 4.99
N VAL A 233 19.37 -8.34 5.19
CA VAL A 233 19.18 -7.25 6.18
C VAL A 233 19.28 -7.81 7.61
N ILE A 234 18.62 -8.94 7.92
CA ILE A 234 18.68 -9.58 9.25
C ILE A 234 20.14 -9.88 9.66
N ALA A 235 20.97 -10.32 8.73
CA ALA A 235 22.38 -10.62 9.00
C ALA A 235 23.19 -9.39 9.47
N ARG A 236 22.71 -8.15 9.24
CA ARG A 236 23.41 -6.88 9.50
C ARG A 236 22.74 -6.00 10.55
N LEU A 237 21.75 -6.54 11.26
CA LEU A 237 21.05 -5.81 12.31
C LEU A 237 21.95 -5.50 13.51
N ASN A 238 21.80 -4.32 14.04
CA ASN A 238 22.41 -3.88 15.29
C ASN A 238 21.70 -4.49 16.51
N ASP A 239 22.36 -4.41 17.66
CA ASP A 239 21.77 -4.77 18.94
C ASP A 239 20.54 -3.90 19.24
N PHE A 240 19.44 -4.53 19.70
CA PHE A 240 18.17 -3.88 19.99
C PHE A 240 17.53 -3.20 18.78
N SER A 241 17.82 -3.69 17.58
CA SER A 241 17.16 -3.25 16.34
C SER A 241 15.68 -3.50 16.37
N ARG A 242 14.95 -2.83 15.49
CA ARG A 242 13.49 -2.94 15.36
C ARG A 242 13.12 -3.22 13.93
N MET A 243 12.17 -4.14 13.75
CA MET A 243 11.74 -4.62 12.44
C MET A 243 10.21 -4.65 12.36
N PRO A 244 9.55 -3.52 12.01
CA PRO A 244 8.16 -3.55 11.61
C PRO A 244 7.98 -4.46 10.39
N LEU A 245 7.19 -5.51 10.53
CA LEU A 245 6.87 -6.44 9.46
C LEU A 245 5.53 -6.03 8.84
N CYS A 246 5.62 -5.28 7.75
CA CYS A 246 4.49 -4.73 7.01
C CYS A 246 3.97 -5.71 5.96
N GLY A 247 4.87 -6.44 5.30
CA GLY A 247 4.49 -7.36 4.23
C GLY A 247 5.62 -8.29 3.81
N LEU A 248 5.26 -9.33 3.09
CA LEU A 248 6.14 -10.37 2.56
C LEU A 248 5.81 -10.62 1.09
N ILE A 249 5.81 -9.55 0.26
CA ILE A 249 5.28 -9.61 -1.12
C ILE A 249 5.93 -10.70 -1.97
N SER A 250 7.19 -11.06 -1.71
CA SER A 250 7.90 -12.13 -2.42
C SER A 250 7.30 -13.52 -2.19
N THR A 251 6.41 -13.67 -1.21
CA THR A 251 5.80 -14.95 -0.84
C THR A 251 4.34 -15.11 -1.28
N TYR A 252 3.67 -14.01 -1.68
CA TYR A 252 2.22 -14.01 -1.90
C TYR A 252 1.76 -14.86 -3.10
N ASN A 253 2.63 -15.04 -4.08
CA ASN A 253 2.39 -15.89 -5.25
C ASN A 253 3.09 -17.25 -5.15
N ALA A 254 3.63 -17.60 -3.98
CA ALA A 254 4.32 -18.89 -3.81
C ALA A 254 3.33 -20.06 -3.95
N THR A 255 3.75 -21.10 -4.68
CA THR A 255 2.98 -22.34 -4.87
C THR A 255 3.47 -23.48 -3.97
N GLU A 256 4.62 -23.27 -3.33
CA GLU A 256 5.24 -24.20 -2.40
C GLU A 256 5.55 -23.50 -1.07
N PRO A 257 5.72 -24.21 0.03
CA PRO A 257 6.10 -23.63 1.30
C PRO A 257 7.39 -22.80 1.17
N VAL A 258 7.32 -21.53 1.60
CA VAL A 258 8.48 -20.65 1.56
C VAL A 258 9.34 -20.92 2.80
N PRO A 259 10.65 -21.20 2.65
CA PRO A 259 11.52 -21.36 3.79
C PRO A 259 11.63 -20.06 4.59
N GLY A 260 11.76 -20.20 5.90
CA GLY A 260 12.03 -19.04 6.77
C GLY A 260 13.43 -18.47 6.52
N PRO A 261 13.73 -17.29 7.09
CA PRO A 261 15.04 -16.67 6.92
C PRO A 261 16.15 -17.54 7.51
N TYR A 262 17.24 -17.71 6.77
CA TYR A 262 18.41 -18.48 7.22
C TYR A 262 19.13 -17.78 8.40
N SER A 263 19.15 -16.43 8.38
CA SER A 263 19.74 -15.59 9.42
C SER A 263 18.84 -15.39 10.64
N PHE A 264 17.78 -16.18 10.81
CA PHE A 264 16.76 -15.99 11.86
C PHE A 264 17.36 -15.96 13.28
N SER A 265 18.41 -16.74 13.55
CA SER A 265 19.12 -16.74 14.84
C SER A 265 19.70 -15.38 15.19
N ASN A 266 20.01 -14.53 14.21
CA ASN A 266 20.55 -13.19 14.47
C ASN A 266 19.54 -12.29 15.17
N LEU A 267 18.22 -12.49 14.96
CA LEU A 267 17.18 -11.76 15.69
C LEU A 267 17.31 -11.98 17.22
N LEU A 268 17.60 -13.21 17.63
CA LEU A 268 17.87 -13.52 19.04
C LEU A 268 19.19 -12.87 19.51
N MET A 269 20.26 -13.06 18.75
CA MET A 269 21.60 -12.55 19.15
C MET A 269 21.60 -11.02 19.26
N ARG A 270 20.85 -10.35 18.39
CA ARG A 270 20.70 -8.88 18.38
C ARG A 270 19.57 -8.36 19.26
N ARG A 271 18.81 -9.23 19.93
CA ARG A 271 17.63 -8.86 20.75
C ARG A 271 16.68 -7.96 19.97
N THR A 272 16.47 -8.29 18.67
CA THR A 272 15.65 -7.52 17.73
C THR A 272 14.18 -7.60 18.11
N LEU A 273 13.50 -6.47 18.17
CA LEU A 273 12.04 -6.42 18.19
C LEU A 273 11.50 -6.62 16.77
N LEU A 274 10.96 -7.79 16.47
CA LEU A 274 10.20 -8.04 15.24
C LEU A 274 8.71 -7.98 15.58
N LYS A 275 7.95 -7.10 14.91
CA LYS A 275 6.51 -6.94 15.12
C LYS A 275 5.75 -6.87 13.81
N GLY A 276 4.90 -7.87 13.55
CA GLY A 276 3.87 -7.80 12.51
C GLY A 276 2.78 -6.82 12.90
N PHE A 277 2.19 -6.14 11.91
CA PHE A 277 1.08 -5.23 12.11
C PHE A 277 0.21 -5.11 10.86
N ILE A 278 -1.03 -4.77 11.07
CA ILE A 278 -1.99 -4.43 10.02
C ILE A 278 -2.51 -3.02 10.29
N VAL A 279 -2.53 -2.18 9.27
CA VAL A 279 -2.90 -0.77 9.43
C VAL A 279 -4.35 -0.57 9.89
N ILE A 280 -5.24 -1.54 9.65
CA ILE A 280 -6.64 -1.52 10.11
C ILE A 280 -6.73 -1.37 11.64
N ASP A 281 -5.80 -1.94 12.39
CA ASP A 281 -5.76 -1.85 13.86
C ASP A 281 -5.55 -0.40 14.34
N TYR A 282 -5.06 0.46 13.47
CA TYR A 282 -4.81 1.88 13.74
C TYR A 282 -5.94 2.82 13.27
N PHE A 283 -7.05 2.33 12.70
CA PHE A 283 -8.14 3.17 12.22
C PHE A 283 -8.60 4.25 13.22
N PRO A 284 -8.76 3.96 14.53
CA PRO A 284 -9.14 4.97 15.49
C PRO A 284 -8.13 6.13 15.62
N ARG A 285 -6.88 5.91 15.24
CA ARG A 285 -5.77 6.88 15.29
C ARG A 285 -5.45 7.52 13.94
N PHE A 286 -6.16 7.17 12.88
CA PHE A 286 -5.90 7.74 11.54
C PHE A 286 -5.93 9.28 11.53
N PRO A 287 -6.83 9.98 12.23
CA PRO A 287 -6.82 11.44 12.27
C PRO A 287 -5.48 12.04 12.73
N GLU A 288 -4.80 11.41 13.71
CA GLU A 288 -3.46 11.78 14.17
C GLU A 288 -2.44 11.71 13.04
N GLY A 289 -2.37 10.53 12.40
CA GLY A 289 -1.42 10.28 11.31
C GLY A 289 -1.68 11.16 10.08
N ILE A 290 -2.95 11.30 9.67
CA ILE A 290 -3.34 12.13 8.53
C ILE A 290 -2.96 13.60 8.77
N GLN A 291 -3.22 14.12 9.95
CA GLN A 291 -2.85 15.50 10.31
C GLN A 291 -1.35 15.73 10.18
N GLN A 292 -0.54 14.81 10.70
CA GLN A 292 0.92 14.93 10.64
C GLN A 292 1.44 14.79 9.21
N MET A 293 0.93 13.81 8.45
CA MET A 293 1.33 13.59 7.06
C MET A 293 0.92 14.78 6.17
N ALA A 294 -0.26 15.36 6.39
CA ALA A 294 -0.71 16.56 5.67
C ALA A 294 0.22 17.75 5.95
N GLN A 295 0.65 17.97 7.20
CA GLN A 295 1.62 19.01 7.53
C GLN A 295 2.94 18.83 6.78
N TRP A 296 3.48 17.61 6.73
CA TRP A 296 4.72 17.33 6.01
C TRP A 296 4.57 17.45 4.50
N LEU A 297 3.43 17.03 3.95
CA LEU A 297 3.11 17.15 2.54
C LEU A 297 3.01 18.64 2.12
N MET A 298 2.23 19.45 2.85
CA MET A 298 2.08 20.89 2.56
C MET A 298 3.39 21.67 2.77
N ALA A 299 4.24 21.22 3.69
CA ALA A 299 5.58 21.79 3.88
C ALA A 299 6.60 21.33 2.82
N GLY A 300 6.19 20.51 1.84
CA GLY A 300 7.05 19.96 0.80
C GLY A 300 8.11 18.96 1.29
N LYS A 301 7.99 18.47 2.53
CA LYS A 301 8.91 17.49 3.13
C LYS A 301 8.65 16.06 2.68
N ILE A 302 7.46 15.79 2.13
CA ILE A 302 7.09 14.49 1.56
C ILE A 302 6.78 14.70 0.08
N LYS A 303 7.39 13.88 -0.76
CA LYS A 303 7.12 13.72 -2.19
C LYS A 303 6.47 12.38 -2.41
N PHE A 304 5.58 12.26 -3.39
CA PHE A 304 4.99 10.98 -3.73
C PHE A 304 4.75 10.88 -5.24
N GLU A 305 4.80 9.66 -5.72
CA GLU A 305 4.51 9.31 -7.10
C GLU A 305 3.26 8.44 -7.17
N THR A 306 2.55 8.56 -8.27
CA THR A 306 1.39 7.75 -8.58
C THR A 306 1.54 7.11 -9.95
N ASP A 307 1.33 5.81 -10.02
CA ASP A 307 1.29 5.05 -11.26
C ASP A 307 -0.19 4.80 -11.59
N ILE A 308 -0.72 5.52 -12.56
CA ILE A 308 -2.15 5.50 -12.89
C ILE A 308 -2.36 4.74 -14.19
N VAL A 309 -3.17 3.68 -14.13
CA VAL A 309 -3.69 2.95 -15.28
C VAL A 309 -5.14 3.34 -15.48
N HIS A 310 -5.61 3.46 -16.71
CA HIS A 310 -6.99 3.84 -17.01
C HIS A 310 -7.84 2.62 -17.36
N GLY A 311 -9.11 2.64 -16.93
CA GLY A 311 -10.13 1.63 -17.21
C GLY A 311 -10.15 0.49 -16.19
N LEU A 312 -11.34 0.22 -15.63
CA LEU A 312 -11.56 -0.85 -14.64
C LEU A 312 -11.15 -2.23 -15.19
N GLU A 313 -11.30 -2.44 -16.49
CA GLU A 313 -10.93 -3.67 -17.20
C GLU A 313 -9.45 -4.03 -17.05
N ASN A 314 -8.60 -3.04 -16.81
CA ASN A 314 -7.15 -3.23 -16.66
C ASN A 314 -6.70 -3.55 -15.22
N ALA A 315 -7.63 -3.61 -14.26
CA ALA A 315 -7.28 -3.81 -12.84
C ALA A 315 -6.53 -5.13 -12.57
N PRO A 316 -6.94 -6.31 -13.09
CA PRO A 316 -6.21 -7.56 -12.83
C PRO A 316 -4.78 -7.55 -13.40
N GLY A 317 -4.62 -7.13 -14.65
CA GLY A 317 -3.29 -7.04 -15.27
C GLY A 317 -2.39 -6.03 -14.58
N SER A 318 -2.97 -4.92 -14.07
CA SER A 318 -2.22 -3.93 -13.33
C SER A 318 -1.78 -4.44 -11.96
N LEU A 319 -2.59 -5.25 -11.27
CA LEU A 319 -2.20 -5.85 -10.00
C LEU A 319 -0.91 -6.66 -10.12
N SER A 320 -0.74 -7.43 -11.21
CA SER A 320 0.45 -8.24 -11.46
C SER A 320 1.74 -7.40 -11.50
N ARG A 321 1.66 -6.13 -11.93
CA ARG A 321 2.81 -5.21 -11.97
C ARG A 321 3.46 -4.97 -10.61
N LEU A 322 2.69 -5.09 -9.50
CA LEU A 322 3.23 -4.96 -8.13
C LEU A 322 4.22 -6.07 -7.81
N PHE A 323 3.91 -7.30 -8.22
CA PHE A 323 4.75 -8.49 -7.98
C PHE A 323 5.97 -8.52 -8.89
N GLU A 324 5.88 -7.91 -10.06
CA GLU A 324 6.99 -7.75 -11.00
C GLU A 324 7.90 -6.55 -10.65
N GLY A 325 7.47 -5.72 -9.69
CA GLY A 325 8.17 -4.50 -9.31
C GLY A 325 8.21 -3.46 -10.42
N LYS A 326 7.17 -3.35 -11.25
CA LYS A 326 7.09 -2.42 -12.38
C LYS A 326 6.47 -1.05 -12.05
N ASN A 327 5.80 -0.92 -10.91
CA ASN A 327 5.21 0.35 -10.47
C ASN A 327 6.24 1.28 -9.81
N LEU A 328 6.05 2.58 -9.92
CA LEU A 328 6.71 3.60 -9.11
C LEU A 328 5.66 4.30 -8.25
N GLY A 329 5.88 4.33 -6.93
CA GLY A 329 4.91 4.92 -6.00
C GLY A 329 3.62 4.11 -5.86
N LYS A 330 2.49 4.82 -5.71
CA LYS A 330 1.17 4.20 -5.53
C LYS A 330 0.55 3.81 -6.87
N LEU A 331 0.33 2.50 -7.08
CA LEU A 331 -0.40 1.98 -8.22
C LEU A 331 -1.91 2.10 -7.99
N MET A 332 -2.62 2.66 -8.96
CA MET A 332 -4.07 2.79 -8.95
C MET A 332 -4.66 2.70 -10.36
N VAL A 333 -5.94 2.39 -10.44
CA VAL A 333 -6.68 2.42 -11.69
C VAL A 333 -7.66 3.58 -11.65
N GLN A 334 -7.56 4.49 -12.62
CA GLN A 334 -8.58 5.50 -12.83
C GLN A 334 -9.75 4.87 -13.59
N VAL A 335 -10.90 4.79 -12.93
CA VAL A 335 -12.12 4.13 -13.43
C VAL A 335 -13.09 5.13 -14.03
N SER A 336 -13.17 6.32 -13.44
CA SER A 336 -13.95 7.44 -13.98
C SER A 336 -13.21 8.77 -13.77
N GLU A 337 -13.64 9.79 -14.49
CA GLU A 337 -13.08 11.13 -14.29
C GLU A 337 -13.51 11.69 -12.93
N PRO A 338 -12.58 12.34 -12.21
CA PRO A 338 -12.94 13.06 -11.01
C PRO A 338 -13.88 14.23 -11.36
N PRO A 339 -14.82 14.58 -10.47
CA PRO A 339 -15.65 15.76 -10.69
C PRO A 339 -14.78 17.01 -10.77
N GLU A 340 -15.20 17.98 -11.59
CA GLU A 340 -14.55 19.29 -11.69
C GLU A 340 -14.45 19.94 -10.28
N ALA A 341 -13.34 20.61 -10.03
CA ALA A 341 -13.00 21.16 -8.72
C ALA A 341 -13.81 22.43 -8.38
#